data_a9911f73087f8f35bfb8caa5c62ba769
#
_entry.id   a9911f73087f8f35bfb8caa5c62ba769
#
_cell.length_a   1.000
_cell.length_b   1.000
_cell.length_c   1.000
_cell.angle_alpha   90.00
_cell.angle_beta   90.00
_cell.angle_gamma   90.00
#
_symmetry.space_group_name_H-M   'P 1'
#
loop_
_entity.id
_entity.type
_entity.pdbx_description
1 polymer ?
#
loop_
_entity_poly.entity_id
_entity_poly.type
_entity_poly.pdbx_seq_one_letter_code
_entity_poly.pdbx_strand_id
1 'polypeptide(L)'
;MKSPASLPFALAALVAGCVNPSAPGATGSAQLFLEPEATIPGGVAAGPGDEAIQDGWTVRYARFLIAFGNFRAARSGSSDRIGDPSIQVVDLRNLQGGGLVVASFDRIAAARWDRVGFDLPNAGAAAKAAKGTAQADLDLLVKNGWSLYFEGEMTNDQGKSCRPELPTDCVAAKKISFKWGLAAGTSFDDCAPPMGDAGFAVPAGGTVQIKPTIHGDHWFFANVSQGAEVTRRLAQWVANADLDRNGETTLAELKQTRASDLFKPPTYNLSGALLPIVTGHDFLEAQARTLGDFQGSGECPTRKKL
;
A
#
# COMPACT_ATOMS: atom_id res chain seq x y z
N MET A 1 64.55 -11.33 -16.72
CA MET A 1 64.29 -10.32 -15.68
C MET A 1 63.34 -9.27 -16.23
N LYS A 2 62.09 -9.32 -15.88
CA LYS A 2 61.09 -8.29 -16.24
C LYS A 2 60.48 -7.76 -14.92
N SER A 3 60.64 -6.46 -14.68
CA SER A 3 60.11 -5.74 -13.52
C SER A 3 58.57 -5.68 -13.55
N PRO A 4 57.88 -5.78 -12.41
CA PRO A 4 56.46 -5.53 -12.34
C PRO A 4 56.18 -4.02 -12.20
N ALA A 5 55.23 -3.54 -13.00
CA ALA A 5 54.72 -2.19 -12.96
C ALA A 5 53.76 -2.01 -11.75
N SER A 6 54.05 -0.99 -10.94
CA SER A 6 53.23 -0.57 -9.81
C SER A 6 52.02 0.24 -10.30
N LEU A 7 50.80 -0.21 -10.05
CA LEU A 7 49.60 0.61 -10.20
C LEU A 7 49.41 1.51 -8.95
N PRO A 8 49.06 2.79 -9.12
CA PRO A 8 48.69 3.65 -8.00
C PRO A 8 47.23 3.36 -7.57
N PHE A 9 47.03 3.08 -6.29
CA PHE A 9 45.73 3.03 -5.65
C PHE A 9 45.22 4.48 -5.48
N ALA A 10 44.16 4.84 -6.18
CA ALA A 10 43.45 6.06 -5.95
C ALA A 10 42.53 5.90 -4.70
N LEU A 11 42.90 6.57 -3.62
CA LEU A 11 42.11 6.65 -2.40
C LEU A 11 40.92 7.58 -2.64
N ALA A 12 39.72 7.05 -2.86
CA ALA A 12 38.52 7.84 -2.90
C ALA A 12 38.16 8.28 -1.49
N ALA A 13 38.34 9.56 -1.20
CA ALA A 13 37.90 10.17 0.05
C ALA A 13 36.35 10.21 0.06
N LEU A 14 35.74 9.36 0.85
CA LEU A 14 34.32 9.47 1.26
C LEU A 14 34.16 10.76 2.07
N VAL A 15 33.62 11.79 1.45
CA VAL A 15 33.15 13.00 2.17
C VAL A 15 31.89 12.57 2.92
N ALA A 16 32.03 12.18 4.17
CA ALA A 16 30.93 12.12 5.10
C ALA A 16 30.38 13.54 5.27
N GLY A 17 29.29 13.84 4.58
CA GLY A 17 28.55 15.09 4.74
C GLY A 17 28.03 15.17 6.17
N CYS A 18 28.76 15.86 7.05
CA CYS A 18 28.23 16.29 8.33
C CYS A 18 26.99 17.14 8.06
N VAL A 19 25.81 16.64 8.45
CA VAL A 19 24.59 17.47 8.49
C VAL A 19 24.85 18.51 9.55
N ASN A 20 25.25 19.72 9.13
CA ASN A 20 25.33 20.86 10.02
C ASN A 20 23.94 21.10 10.64
N PRO A 21 23.82 21.28 11.95
CA PRO A 21 22.56 21.71 12.55
C PRO A 21 22.14 22.98 11.84
N SER A 22 20.94 22.97 11.24
CA SER A 22 20.42 24.13 10.48
C SER A 22 20.43 25.35 11.36
N ALA A 23 20.89 26.49 10.81
CA ALA A 23 20.85 27.77 11.51
C ALA A 23 19.42 28.07 11.99
N PRO A 24 19.22 28.66 13.19
CA PRO A 24 17.90 29.07 13.66
C PRO A 24 17.15 29.88 12.58
N GLY A 25 15.95 29.45 12.23
CA GLY A 25 15.14 30.11 11.19
C GLY A 25 15.41 29.65 9.74
N ALA A 26 16.31 28.68 9.52
CA ALA A 26 16.47 28.10 8.18
C ALA A 26 15.19 27.38 7.71
N THR A 27 14.86 27.55 6.43
CA THR A 27 13.70 26.91 5.79
C THR A 27 14.10 26.08 4.58
N GLY A 28 13.25 25.15 4.20
CA GLY A 28 13.29 24.38 2.97
C GLY A 28 11.88 24.14 2.44
N SER A 29 11.74 23.18 1.55
CA SER A 29 10.46 22.80 0.95
C SER A 29 10.23 21.29 1.05
N ALA A 30 8.97 20.88 0.98
CA ALA A 30 8.59 19.47 0.88
C ALA A 30 7.51 19.27 -0.18
N GLN A 31 7.53 18.11 -0.82
CA GLN A 31 6.50 17.67 -1.76
C GLN A 31 5.86 16.39 -1.24
N LEU A 32 4.55 16.39 -1.09
CA LEU A 32 3.78 15.18 -0.84
C LEU A 32 3.67 14.40 -2.15
N PHE A 33 4.36 13.28 -2.23
CA PHE A 33 4.46 12.46 -3.43
C PHE A 33 3.85 11.09 -3.17
N LEU A 34 2.62 10.88 -3.63
CA LEU A 34 1.94 9.60 -3.51
C LEU A 34 2.57 8.58 -4.47
N GLU A 35 3.04 7.47 -3.94
CA GLU A 35 3.77 6.45 -4.67
C GLU A 35 3.02 5.10 -4.66
N PRO A 36 2.65 4.53 -5.83
CA PRO A 36 2.22 3.14 -5.89
C PRO A 36 3.42 2.21 -5.75
N GLU A 37 3.31 1.19 -4.93
CA GLU A 37 4.27 0.11 -4.95
C GLU A 37 4.25 -0.63 -6.29
N ALA A 38 5.36 -1.26 -6.67
CA ALA A 38 5.54 -1.94 -7.96
C ALA A 38 4.50 -3.06 -8.23
N THR A 39 3.94 -3.64 -7.19
CA THR A 39 2.86 -4.65 -7.27
C THR A 39 1.56 -4.13 -7.88
N ILE A 40 1.31 -2.82 -7.85
CA ILE A 40 0.13 -2.23 -8.49
C ILE A 40 0.32 -2.14 -10.02
N PRO A 41 1.32 -1.43 -10.55
CA PRO A 41 1.52 -1.35 -12.00
C PRO A 41 2.05 -2.66 -12.62
N GLY A 42 2.85 -3.43 -11.90
CA GLY A 42 3.47 -4.67 -12.38
C GLY A 42 2.64 -5.92 -12.17
N GLY A 43 1.73 -5.91 -11.19
CA GLY A 43 1.09 -7.11 -10.65
C GLY A 43 2.02 -7.89 -9.73
N VAL A 44 1.54 -9.03 -9.23
CA VAL A 44 2.30 -9.92 -8.33
C VAL A 44 2.47 -11.27 -9.02
N ALA A 45 3.71 -11.65 -9.30
CA ALA A 45 4.03 -12.90 -9.98
C ALA A 45 3.93 -14.12 -9.05
N ALA A 46 3.64 -15.28 -9.63
CA ALA A 46 3.79 -16.56 -8.94
C ALA A 46 5.28 -16.90 -8.75
N GLY A 47 5.64 -17.49 -7.61
CA GLY A 47 7.00 -17.92 -7.34
C GLY A 47 7.25 -18.35 -5.90
N PRO A 48 8.44 -18.88 -5.61
CA PRO A 48 8.80 -19.33 -4.26
C PRO A 48 9.36 -18.21 -3.36
N GLY A 49 9.64 -17.02 -3.90
CA GLY A 49 10.21 -15.90 -3.14
C GLY A 49 9.18 -15.19 -2.27
N ASP A 50 9.67 -14.45 -1.28
CA ASP A 50 8.83 -13.74 -0.31
C ASP A 50 7.98 -12.64 -0.97
N GLU A 51 8.44 -12.06 -2.08
CA GLU A 51 7.70 -11.06 -2.85
C GLU A 51 6.73 -11.67 -3.89
N ALA A 52 6.69 -13.00 -3.99
CA ALA A 52 5.86 -13.73 -4.95
C ALA A 52 4.65 -14.38 -4.30
N ILE A 53 3.60 -14.63 -5.07
CA ILE A 53 2.46 -15.45 -4.64
C ILE A 53 2.86 -16.91 -4.69
N GLN A 54 2.97 -17.53 -3.49
CA GLN A 54 3.62 -18.83 -3.30
C GLN A 54 2.72 -20.03 -3.64
N ASP A 55 1.44 -19.82 -3.89
CA ASP A 55 0.48 -20.88 -4.26
C ASP A 55 0.20 -20.95 -5.78
N GLY A 56 1.08 -20.33 -6.58
CA GLY A 56 1.13 -20.49 -8.03
C GLY A 56 0.25 -19.53 -8.84
N TRP A 57 -0.45 -18.62 -8.20
CA TRP A 57 -1.24 -17.60 -8.88
C TRP A 57 -0.41 -16.36 -9.24
N THR A 58 -0.61 -15.84 -10.44
CA THR A 58 -0.10 -14.53 -10.86
C THR A 58 -1.27 -13.55 -10.93
N VAL A 59 -1.14 -12.39 -10.29
CA VAL A 59 -2.19 -11.36 -10.22
C VAL A 59 -1.81 -10.14 -11.06
N ARG A 60 -2.79 -9.58 -11.78
CA ARG A 60 -2.65 -8.33 -12.53
C ARG A 60 -3.86 -7.43 -12.29
N TYR A 61 -3.58 -6.16 -12.01
CA TYR A 61 -4.62 -5.14 -11.86
C TYR A 61 -4.92 -4.49 -13.20
N ALA A 62 -6.20 -4.36 -13.54
CA ALA A 62 -6.68 -3.53 -14.63
C ALA A 62 -6.94 -2.09 -14.17
N ARG A 63 -7.45 -1.92 -12.92
CA ARG A 63 -7.68 -0.63 -12.27
C ARG A 63 -7.33 -0.74 -10.79
N PHE A 64 -6.84 0.37 -10.23
CA PHE A 64 -6.53 0.45 -8.80
C PHE A 64 -6.76 1.88 -8.33
N LEU A 65 -7.94 2.16 -7.82
CA LEU A 65 -8.37 3.49 -7.40
C LEU A 65 -8.35 3.59 -5.88
N ILE A 66 -7.86 4.72 -5.38
CA ILE A 66 -7.94 5.07 -3.96
C ILE A 66 -8.51 6.47 -3.79
N ALA A 67 -9.15 6.72 -2.65
CA ALA A 67 -9.31 8.08 -2.13
C ALA A 67 -8.16 8.32 -1.15
N PHE A 68 -7.36 9.36 -1.40
CA PHE A 68 -6.20 9.76 -0.60
C PHE A 68 -6.39 11.20 -0.12
N GLY A 69 -6.04 11.50 1.14
CA GLY A 69 -6.13 12.88 1.62
C GLY A 69 -5.78 13.07 3.10
N ASN A 70 -6.18 14.23 3.62
CA ASN A 70 -5.96 14.62 5.01
C ASN A 70 -4.51 14.43 5.48
N PHE A 71 -3.54 14.75 4.60
CA PHE A 71 -2.13 14.71 4.97
C PHE A 71 -1.86 15.68 6.12
N ARG A 72 -1.06 15.25 7.08
CA ARG A 72 -0.67 16.02 8.25
C ARG A 72 0.75 15.71 8.68
N ALA A 73 1.51 16.74 9.03
CA ALA A 73 2.79 16.57 9.69
C ALA A 73 3.03 17.63 10.74
N ALA A 74 3.75 17.24 11.78
CA ALA A 74 4.08 18.09 12.91
C ALA A 74 5.50 17.81 13.42
N ARG A 75 6.03 18.76 14.19
CA ARG A 75 7.31 18.61 14.91
C ARG A 75 7.04 18.48 16.40
N SER A 76 7.59 17.45 17.04
CA SER A 76 7.57 17.31 18.48
C SER A 76 8.30 18.48 19.14
N GLY A 77 7.77 18.97 20.26
CA GLY A 77 8.37 20.11 20.98
C GLY A 77 8.23 21.47 20.28
N SER A 78 7.45 21.56 19.19
CA SER A 78 7.19 22.80 18.44
C SER A 78 5.71 22.95 18.14
N SER A 79 5.28 24.17 17.82
CA SER A 79 3.94 24.46 17.29
C SER A 79 3.83 24.26 15.76
N ASP A 80 4.94 23.94 15.10
CA ASP A 80 4.98 23.80 13.64
C ASP A 80 4.06 22.67 13.16
N ARG A 81 3.21 22.99 12.19
CA ARG A 81 2.27 22.09 11.54
C ARG A 81 2.22 22.38 10.06
N ILE A 82 2.14 21.34 9.25
CA ILE A 82 1.77 21.44 7.83
C ILE A 82 0.70 20.38 7.54
N GLY A 83 -0.10 20.61 6.52
CA GLY A 83 -1.11 19.64 6.10
C GLY A 83 -1.85 20.06 4.86
N ASP A 84 -2.52 19.10 4.25
CA ASP A 84 -3.46 19.27 3.16
C ASP A 84 -4.74 18.47 3.48
N PRO A 85 -5.87 19.14 3.75
CA PRO A 85 -7.13 18.46 4.05
C PRO A 85 -7.88 18.00 2.79
N SER A 86 -7.35 18.27 1.60
CA SER A 86 -8.00 17.84 0.36
C SER A 86 -8.08 16.32 0.26
N ILE A 87 -9.14 15.83 -0.39
CA ILE A 87 -9.30 14.42 -0.73
C ILE A 87 -9.26 14.30 -2.25
N GLN A 88 -8.39 13.44 -2.75
CA GLN A 88 -8.24 13.16 -4.16
C GLN A 88 -8.49 11.68 -4.45
N VAL A 89 -9.25 11.39 -5.49
CA VAL A 89 -9.33 10.04 -6.06
C VAL A 89 -8.20 9.89 -7.07
N VAL A 90 -7.41 8.85 -6.91
CA VAL A 90 -6.20 8.60 -7.71
C VAL A 90 -6.29 7.20 -8.34
N ASP A 91 -6.03 7.12 -9.65
CA ASP A 91 -5.80 5.83 -10.32
C ASP A 91 -4.31 5.47 -10.24
N LEU A 92 -3.95 4.65 -9.27
CA LEU A 92 -2.58 4.24 -9.01
C LEU A 92 -2.00 3.34 -10.11
N ARG A 93 -2.87 2.62 -10.83
CA ARG A 93 -2.45 1.71 -11.92
C ARG A 93 -1.86 2.48 -13.10
N ASN A 94 -2.35 3.69 -13.35
CA ASN A 94 -2.02 4.50 -14.53
C ASN A 94 -1.20 5.75 -14.23
N LEU A 95 -0.58 5.85 -13.03
CA LEU A 95 0.29 6.97 -12.72
C LEU A 95 1.54 7.00 -13.61
N GLN A 96 1.75 8.14 -14.26
CA GLN A 96 2.96 8.38 -15.05
C GLN A 96 4.12 8.77 -14.12
N GLY A 97 5.34 8.32 -14.44
CA GLY A 97 6.53 8.71 -13.67
C GLY A 97 6.64 8.09 -12.28
N GLY A 98 5.91 7.00 -12.00
CA GLY A 98 6.04 6.25 -10.76
C GLY A 98 5.35 6.87 -9.55
N GLY A 99 4.59 7.98 -9.71
CA GLY A 99 3.86 8.59 -8.61
C GLY A 99 3.27 9.97 -8.96
N LEU A 100 2.64 10.61 -7.98
CA LEU A 100 1.91 11.87 -8.13
C LEU A 100 2.29 12.87 -7.04
N VAL A 101 2.72 14.08 -7.41
CA VAL A 101 2.80 15.20 -6.47
C VAL A 101 1.37 15.66 -6.14
N VAL A 102 0.94 15.40 -4.91
CA VAL A 102 -0.40 15.74 -4.40
C VAL A 102 -0.45 17.16 -3.85
N ALA A 103 0.61 17.56 -3.10
CA ALA A 103 0.74 18.89 -2.52
C ALA A 103 2.21 19.32 -2.41
N SER A 104 2.44 20.61 -2.25
CA SER A 104 3.77 21.19 -2.02
C SER A 104 3.71 22.16 -0.84
N PHE A 105 4.75 22.17 -0.02
CA PHE A 105 4.89 23.01 1.16
C PHE A 105 6.19 23.78 1.08
N ASP A 106 6.10 25.08 0.93
CA ASP A 106 7.25 25.97 0.80
C ASP A 106 7.55 26.69 2.11
N ARG A 107 8.84 27.04 2.30
CA ARG A 107 9.31 27.81 3.47
C ARG A 107 8.92 27.20 4.80
N ILE A 108 8.97 25.88 4.89
CA ILE A 108 8.78 25.14 6.15
C ILE A 108 10.12 25.02 6.89
N ALA A 109 10.08 24.83 8.20
CA ALA A 109 11.31 24.74 9.02
C ALA A 109 12.24 23.63 8.52
N ALA A 110 13.51 23.98 8.29
CA ALA A 110 14.56 23.02 7.96
C ALA A 110 14.93 22.21 9.19
N ALA A 111 14.19 21.15 9.43
CA ALA A 111 14.30 20.30 10.62
C ALA A 111 13.63 18.93 10.35
N ARG A 112 13.67 18.05 11.36
CA ARG A 112 12.89 16.82 11.35
C ARG A 112 11.43 17.09 11.72
N TRP A 113 10.53 16.49 10.93
CA TRP A 113 9.09 16.46 11.12
C TRP A 113 8.73 15.03 11.49
N ASP A 114 8.58 14.75 12.76
CA ASP A 114 8.58 13.41 13.37
C ASP A 114 7.16 12.83 13.60
N ARG A 115 6.12 13.62 13.35
CA ARG A 115 4.73 13.18 13.42
C ARG A 115 4.11 13.31 12.05
N VAL A 116 3.91 12.20 11.37
CA VAL A 116 3.38 12.15 10.00
C VAL A 116 2.18 11.24 9.94
N GLY A 117 1.15 11.67 9.22
CA GLY A 117 -0.02 10.85 8.96
C GLY A 117 -0.75 11.28 7.69
N PHE A 118 -1.57 10.38 7.19
CA PHE A 118 -2.46 10.58 6.05
C PHE A 118 -3.66 9.66 6.17
N ASP A 119 -4.68 9.87 5.34
CA ASP A 119 -5.86 9.03 5.32
C ASP A 119 -6.07 8.41 3.93
N LEU A 120 -6.67 7.22 3.94
CA LEU A 120 -7.42 6.66 2.83
C LEU A 120 -8.93 6.75 3.20
N PRO A 121 -9.55 7.93 3.06
CA PRO A 121 -10.92 8.12 3.52
C PRO A 121 -11.93 7.50 2.55
N ASN A 122 -13.16 7.28 3.02
CA ASN A 122 -14.26 7.01 2.11
C ASN A 122 -14.53 8.26 1.25
N ALA A 123 -14.61 8.09 -0.07
CA ALA A 123 -14.84 9.19 -0.99
C ALA A 123 -16.24 9.79 -0.79
N GLY A 124 -16.30 11.10 -0.68
CA GLY A 124 -17.52 11.87 -0.58
C GLY A 124 -17.56 13.03 -1.58
N ALA A 125 -18.62 13.85 -1.53
CA ALA A 125 -18.86 14.93 -2.49
C ALA A 125 -17.73 15.98 -2.56
N ALA A 126 -16.89 16.10 -1.53
CA ALA A 126 -15.74 17.01 -1.50
C ALA A 126 -14.50 16.44 -2.21
N ALA A 127 -14.47 15.16 -2.55
CA ALA A 127 -13.35 14.54 -3.26
C ALA A 127 -13.24 15.09 -4.70
N LYS A 128 -12.01 15.11 -5.21
CA LYS A 128 -11.70 15.57 -6.56
C LYS A 128 -10.91 14.50 -7.31
N ALA A 129 -11.04 14.46 -8.63
CA ALA A 129 -10.16 13.62 -9.44
C ALA A 129 -8.74 14.20 -9.43
N ALA A 130 -7.75 13.37 -9.12
CA ALA A 130 -6.36 13.74 -9.25
C ALA A 130 -5.96 13.90 -10.74
N LYS A 131 -4.85 14.53 -10.98
CA LYS A 131 -4.33 14.68 -12.35
C LYS A 131 -4.13 13.30 -12.98
N GLY A 132 -4.75 13.07 -14.12
CA GLY A 132 -4.68 11.79 -14.85
C GLY A 132 -5.75 10.77 -14.47
N THR A 133 -6.53 11.01 -13.42
CA THR A 133 -7.67 10.17 -13.05
C THR A 133 -8.92 10.60 -13.82
N ALA A 134 -9.65 9.64 -14.38
CA ALA A 134 -10.87 9.90 -15.13
C ALA A 134 -12.02 10.37 -14.19
N GLN A 135 -12.88 11.27 -14.68
CA GLN A 135 -14.05 11.69 -13.90
C GLN A 135 -14.96 10.53 -13.51
N ALA A 136 -15.12 9.54 -14.39
CA ALA A 136 -15.89 8.33 -14.12
C ALA A 136 -15.36 7.52 -12.93
N ASP A 137 -14.05 7.57 -12.65
CA ASP A 137 -13.42 6.91 -11.50
C ASP A 137 -13.73 7.64 -10.20
N LEU A 138 -13.69 8.97 -10.23
CA LEU A 138 -14.16 9.79 -9.11
C LEU A 138 -15.64 9.50 -8.81
N ASP A 139 -16.47 9.55 -9.84
CA ASP A 139 -17.92 9.33 -9.71
C ASP A 139 -18.23 7.95 -9.14
N LEU A 140 -17.46 6.93 -9.56
CA LEU A 140 -17.58 5.56 -9.07
C LEU A 140 -17.34 5.49 -7.55
N LEU A 141 -16.23 6.04 -7.06
CA LEU A 141 -15.89 6.01 -5.64
C LEU A 141 -16.88 6.84 -4.83
N VAL A 142 -17.20 8.06 -5.26
CA VAL A 142 -18.11 8.98 -4.56
C VAL A 142 -19.52 8.41 -4.47
N LYS A 143 -20.06 7.86 -5.57
CA LYS A 143 -21.40 7.27 -5.61
C LYS A 143 -21.57 6.14 -4.59
N ASN A 144 -20.52 5.34 -4.40
CA ASN A 144 -20.56 4.17 -3.53
C ASN A 144 -19.99 4.42 -2.13
N GLY A 145 -19.40 5.60 -1.87
CA GLY A 145 -18.72 5.89 -0.62
C GLY A 145 -17.49 5.00 -0.37
N TRP A 146 -16.78 4.62 -1.42
CA TRP A 146 -15.62 3.74 -1.30
C TRP A 146 -14.34 4.52 -1.06
N SER A 147 -13.45 3.95 -0.25
CA SER A 147 -12.06 4.41 -0.11
C SER A 147 -11.14 3.77 -1.14
N LEU A 148 -11.50 2.58 -1.61
CA LEU A 148 -10.72 1.75 -2.52
C LEU A 148 -11.63 1.10 -3.56
N TYR A 149 -11.13 0.98 -4.79
CA TYR A 149 -11.70 0.12 -5.81
C TYR A 149 -10.58 -0.49 -6.64
N PHE A 150 -10.60 -1.78 -6.81
CA PHE A 150 -9.67 -2.44 -7.69
C PHE A 150 -10.34 -3.57 -8.46
N GLU A 151 -9.93 -3.72 -9.69
CA GLU A 151 -10.32 -4.82 -10.57
C GLU A 151 -9.09 -5.42 -11.21
N GLY A 152 -9.15 -6.70 -11.44
CA GLY A 152 -8.05 -7.45 -12.01
C GLY A 152 -8.40 -8.90 -12.27
N GLU A 153 -7.37 -9.64 -12.57
CA GLU A 153 -7.44 -11.06 -12.79
C GLU A 153 -6.26 -11.77 -12.15
N MET A 154 -6.47 -13.00 -11.80
CA MET A 154 -5.40 -13.92 -11.42
C MET A 154 -5.41 -15.16 -12.30
N THR A 155 -4.22 -15.66 -12.64
CA THR A 155 -4.03 -16.80 -13.54
C THR A 155 -3.10 -17.84 -12.93
N ASN A 156 -3.44 -19.12 -13.16
CA ASN A 156 -2.60 -20.26 -12.76
C ASN A 156 -2.94 -21.43 -13.69
N ASP A 157 -1.97 -21.93 -14.49
CA ASP A 157 -2.21 -23.01 -15.45
C ASP A 157 -2.65 -24.32 -14.79
N GLN A 158 -2.30 -24.52 -13.51
CA GLN A 158 -2.72 -25.67 -12.68
C GLN A 158 -3.79 -25.27 -11.65
N GLY A 159 -4.37 -24.08 -11.80
CA GLY A 159 -5.31 -23.48 -10.87
C GLY A 159 -6.58 -24.30 -10.70
N LYS A 160 -7.12 -24.23 -9.49
CA LYS A 160 -8.37 -24.89 -9.08
C LYS A 160 -9.19 -23.92 -8.23
N SER A 161 -10.51 -24.06 -8.31
CA SER A 161 -11.46 -23.51 -7.33
C SER A 161 -12.01 -24.67 -6.52
N CYS A 162 -11.81 -24.66 -5.22
CA CYS A 162 -12.28 -25.70 -4.30
C CYS A 162 -13.28 -25.08 -3.32
N ARG A 163 -14.38 -25.79 -3.03
CA ARG A 163 -15.35 -25.30 -2.05
C ARG A 163 -14.70 -25.14 -0.68
N PRO A 164 -14.81 -23.98 -0.05
CA PRO A 164 -14.17 -23.72 1.24
C PRO A 164 -14.56 -24.70 2.33
N GLU A 165 -15.85 -25.07 2.39
CA GLU A 165 -16.40 -26.04 3.34
C GLU A 165 -16.09 -27.51 2.98
N LEU A 166 -15.76 -27.80 1.71
CA LEU A 166 -15.44 -29.15 1.21
C LEU A 166 -14.18 -29.10 0.31
N PRO A 167 -12.96 -29.01 0.87
CA PRO A 167 -11.72 -28.78 0.12
C PRO A 167 -11.34 -29.85 -0.91
N THR A 168 -12.06 -30.99 -0.93
CA THR A 168 -11.90 -32.06 -1.93
C THR A 168 -12.79 -31.86 -3.17
N ASP A 169 -13.81 -31.00 -3.11
CA ASP A 169 -14.69 -30.65 -4.23
C ASP A 169 -14.07 -29.49 -5.02
N CYS A 170 -13.16 -29.83 -5.92
CA CYS A 170 -12.41 -28.87 -6.72
C CYS A 170 -12.75 -29.03 -8.21
N VAL A 171 -12.81 -27.89 -8.92
CA VAL A 171 -12.86 -27.82 -10.38
C VAL A 171 -11.64 -27.07 -10.90
N ALA A 172 -11.25 -27.33 -12.16
CA ALA A 172 -10.19 -26.56 -12.80
C ALA A 172 -10.62 -25.09 -12.95
N ALA A 173 -9.76 -24.17 -12.54
CA ALA A 173 -9.98 -22.74 -12.65
C ALA A 173 -8.64 -22.07 -12.97
N LYS A 174 -8.36 -21.86 -14.27
CA LYS A 174 -7.07 -21.28 -14.69
C LYS A 174 -7.04 -19.78 -14.62
N LYS A 175 -8.20 -19.14 -14.54
CA LYS A 175 -8.36 -17.69 -14.48
C LYS A 175 -9.53 -17.36 -13.57
N ILE A 176 -9.33 -16.40 -12.68
CA ILE A 176 -10.35 -15.79 -11.82
C ILE A 176 -10.25 -14.29 -11.97
N SER A 177 -11.35 -13.64 -12.24
CA SER A 177 -11.47 -12.18 -12.23
C SER A 177 -12.06 -11.67 -10.92
N PHE A 178 -11.81 -10.41 -10.60
CA PHE A 178 -12.38 -9.75 -9.43
C PHE A 178 -12.61 -8.26 -9.68
N LYS A 179 -13.66 -7.71 -9.04
CA LYS A 179 -14.00 -6.28 -9.03
C LYS A 179 -14.52 -5.93 -7.65
N TRP A 180 -13.68 -5.25 -6.84
CA TRP A 180 -14.00 -5.03 -5.45
C TRP A 180 -13.90 -3.56 -5.08
N GLY A 181 -14.99 -3.01 -4.55
CA GLY A 181 -15.07 -1.68 -4.00
C GLY A 181 -15.31 -1.73 -2.48
N LEU A 182 -14.49 -1.04 -1.70
CA LEU A 182 -14.47 -1.14 -0.25
C LEU A 182 -14.63 0.23 0.42
N ALA A 183 -15.54 0.30 1.39
CA ALA A 183 -15.67 1.44 2.30
C ALA A 183 -14.76 1.23 3.53
N ALA A 184 -13.46 1.00 3.28
CA ALA A 184 -12.45 0.69 4.28
C ALA A 184 -11.69 1.95 4.75
N GLY A 185 -12.38 3.07 4.96
CA GLY A 185 -11.78 4.33 5.40
C GLY A 185 -10.82 4.14 6.57
N THR A 186 -9.55 4.53 6.41
CA THR A 186 -8.49 4.30 7.38
C THR A 186 -7.59 5.52 7.50
N SER A 187 -7.28 5.90 8.74
CA SER A 187 -6.26 6.89 9.09
C SER A 187 -4.96 6.16 9.44
N PHE A 188 -3.85 6.65 8.92
CA PHE A 188 -2.50 6.16 9.15
C PHE A 188 -1.71 7.26 9.85
N ASP A 189 -1.18 6.97 11.04
CA ASP A 189 -0.44 7.92 11.87
C ASP A 189 0.88 7.31 12.36
N ASP A 190 1.73 8.18 12.88
CA ASP A 190 3.05 7.84 13.43
C ASP A 190 3.98 7.18 12.42
N CYS A 191 3.87 7.59 11.15
CA CYS A 191 4.59 6.99 10.04
C CYS A 191 6.11 7.18 10.16
N ALA A 192 6.85 6.10 9.92
CA ALA A 192 8.31 6.06 9.96
C ALA A 192 8.87 5.38 8.70
N PRO A 193 10.02 5.82 8.17
CA PRO A 193 10.68 5.12 7.07
C PRO A 193 11.17 3.74 7.52
N PRO A 194 11.52 2.82 6.58
CA PRO A 194 11.98 1.47 6.92
C PRO A 194 13.24 1.47 7.79
N MET A 195 14.04 2.50 7.71
CA MET A 195 15.24 2.70 8.53
C MET A 195 15.35 4.15 8.97
N GLY A 196 15.78 4.37 10.21
CA GLY A 196 16.01 5.69 10.79
C GLY A 196 14.86 6.15 11.69
N ASP A 197 14.84 7.45 11.96
CA ASP A 197 13.88 8.04 12.90
C ASP A 197 12.54 8.31 12.21
N ALA A 198 11.47 8.40 13.01
CA ALA A 198 10.11 8.69 12.53
C ALA A 198 10.04 9.97 11.67
N GLY A 199 9.13 9.95 10.70
CA GLY A 199 8.84 11.07 9.81
C GLY A 199 9.92 11.35 8.76
N PHE A 200 10.17 12.63 8.46
CA PHE A 200 11.09 13.08 7.41
C PHE A 200 11.91 14.29 7.85
N ALA A 201 13.05 14.54 7.21
CA ALA A 201 13.90 15.70 7.47
C ALA A 201 13.87 16.66 6.27
N VAL A 202 13.63 17.95 6.53
CA VAL A 202 13.68 19.03 5.53
C VAL A 202 15.07 19.67 5.56
N PRO A 203 15.83 19.60 4.46
CA PRO A 203 17.15 20.24 4.37
C PRO A 203 17.02 21.77 4.22
N ALA A 204 17.97 22.51 4.79
CA ALA A 204 18.02 23.96 4.61
C ALA A 204 18.23 24.34 3.14
N GLY A 205 17.32 25.15 2.59
CA GLY A 205 17.36 25.58 1.20
C GLY A 205 17.06 24.48 0.15
N GLY A 206 16.79 23.24 0.60
CA GLY A 206 16.50 22.11 -0.28
C GLY A 206 15.04 21.69 -0.25
N THR A 207 14.73 20.66 -1.06
CA THR A 207 13.40 20.05 -1.15
C THR A 207 13.48 18.56 -0.80
N VAL A 208 12.54 18.06 -0.01
CA VAL A 208 12.38 16.64 0.30
C VAL A 208 11.06 16.13 -0.28
N GLN A 209 11.03 14.86 -0.69
CA GLN A 209 9.79 14.16 -1.00
C GLN A 209 9.28 13.41 0.24
N ILE A 210 8.02 13.62 0.57
CA ILE A 210 7.27 12.88 1.58
C ILE A 210 6.45 11.85 0.83
N LYS A 211 6.72 10.57 1.02
CA LYS A 211 6.18 9.51 0.19
C LYS A 211 5.26 8.56 0.97
N PRO A 212 3.94 8.83 1.07
CA PRO A 212 2.98 7.75 1.30
C PRO A 212 3.09 6.74 0.18
N THR A 213 3.25 5.46 0.52
CA THR A 213 3.36 4.34 -0.42
C THR A 213 2.15 3.45 -0.27
N ILE A 214 1.54 3.04 -1.38
CA ILE A 214 0.35 2.19 -1.37
C ILE A 214 0.71 0.84 -1.96
N HIS A 215 0.44 -0.21 -1.20
CA HIS A 215 0.74 -1.58 -1.55
C HIS A 215 -0.41 -2.26 -2.28
N GLY A 216 -0.09 -3.10 -3.27
CA GLY A 216 -1.07 -3.82 -4.07
C GLY A 216 -1.17 -5.31 -3.74
N ASP A 217 -0.50 -5.80 -2.72
CA ASP A 217 -0.35 -7.22 -2.41
C ASP A 217 -0.79 -7.64 -1.00
N HIS A 218 -1.12 -6.68 -0.12
CA HIS A 218 -1.47 -6.99 1.27
C HIS A 218 -2.68 -7.92 1.42
N TRP A 219 -3.67 -7.89 0.52
CA TRP A 219 -4.79 -8.87 0.57
C TRP A 219 -4.38 -10.30 0.29
N PHE A 220 -3.15 -10.53 -0.18
CA PHE A 220 -2.58 -11.88 -0.33
C PHE A 220 -1.77 -12.30 0.89
N PHE A 221 -1.52 -11.40 1.85
CA PHE A 221 -0.76 -11.74 3.05
C PHE A 221 -1.51 -12.77 3.91
N ALA A 222 -0.76 -13.80 4.34
CA ALA A 222 -1.31 -14.85 5.18
C ALA A 222 -1.52 -14.41 6.64
N ASN A 223 -1.18 -13.18 6.99
CA ASN A 223 -1.48 -12.57 8.29
C ASN A 223 -2.04 -11.16 8.10
N VAL A 224 -2.69 -10.63 9.13
CA VAL A 224 -3.30 -9.29 9.16
C VAL A 224 -2.63 -8.38 10.19
N SER A 225 -1.60 -8.87 10.89
CA SER A 225 -0.83 -8.09 11.86
C SER A 225 0.27 -7.31 11.15
N GLN A 226 0.39 -6.05 11.51
CA GLN A 226 1.46 -5.19 11.05
C GLN A 226 2.81 -5.63 11.63
N GLY A 227 3.90 -5.44 10.88
CA GLY A 227 5.26 -5.76 11.34
C GLY A 227 5.54 -7.25 11.52
N ALA A 228 4.69 -8.12 11.00
CA ALA A 228 4.97 -9.55 11.00
C ALA A 228 6.14 -9.87 10.07
N GLU A 229 7.17 -10.51 10.62
CA GLU A 229 8.27 -11.03 9.82
C GLU A 229 7.74 -11.98 8.73
N VAL A 230 8.22 -11.84 7.52
CA VAL A 230 7.95 -12.71 6.36
C VAL A 230 6.49 -13.13 6.24
N THR A 231 5.70 -12.29 5.64
CA THR A 231 4.30 -12.60 5.33
C THR A 231 4.23 -13.38 4.02
N ARG A 232 3.76 -14.62 4.09
CA ARG A 232 3.50 -15.41 2.88
C ARG A 232 2.37 -14.77 2.09
N ARG A 233 2.56 -14.68 0.76
CA ARG A 233 1.53 -14.22 -0.16
C ARG A 233 0.82 -15.41 -0.79
N LEU A 234 -0.49 -15.51 -0.59
CA LEU A 234 -1.35 -16.61 -1.05
C LEU A 234 -2.62 -16.05 -1.68
N ALA A 235 -2.97 -16.52 -2.88
CA ALA A 235 -4.15 -16.07 -3.61
C ALA A 235 -5.21 -17.15 -3.84
N GLN A 236 -4.93 -18.41 -3.49
CA GLN A 236 -5.87 -19.51 -3.66
C GLN A 236 -7.24 -19.27 -3.01
N TRP A 237 -7.27 -18.52 -1.91
CA TRP A 237 -8.52 -18.17 -1.22
C TRP A 237 -9.51 -17.40 -2.11
N VAL A 238 -8.99 -16.58 -3.04
CA VAL A 238 -9.82 -15.85 -4.00
C VAL A 238 -10.53 -16.84 -4.93
N ALA A 239 -9.78 -17.80 -5.50
CA ALA A 239 -10.37 -18.81 -6.37
C ALA A 239 -11.36 -19.71 -5.62
N ASN A 240 -11.10 -20.00 -4.35
CA ASN A 240 -12.00 -20.82 -3.53
C ASN A 240 -13.29 -20.07 -3.13
N ALA A 241 -13.28 -18.75 -3.17
CA ALA A 241 -14.45 -17.93 -2.89
C ALA A 241 -15.37 -17.70 -4.11
N ASP A 242 -14.99 -18.15 -5.32
CA ASP A 242 -15.87 -18.24 -6.50
C ASP A 242 -16.86 -19.40 -6.29
N LEU A 243 -17.97 -19.12 -5.61
CA LEU A 243 -18.91 -20.14 -5.13
C LEU A 243 -19.77 -20.75 -6.25
N ASP A 244 -20.11 -19.97 -7.26
CA ASP A 244 -20.88 -20.41 -8.42
C ASP A 244 -20.01 -20.93 -9.57
N ARG A 245 -18.66 -20.82 -9.40
CA ARG A 245 -17.65 -21.32 -10.34
C ARG A 245 -17.73 -20.70 -11.73
N ASN A 246 -18.11 -19.44 -11.80
CA ASN A 246 -18.24 -18.70 -13.05
C ASN A 246 -16.92 -18.02 -13.49
N GLY A 247 -15.85 -18.10 -12.68
CA GLY A 247 -14.54 -17.49 -12.94
C GLY A 247 -14.45 -16.02 -12.51
N GLU A 248 -15.38 -15.56 -11.67
CA GLU A 248 -15.34 -14.24 -11.03
C GLU A 248 -15.63 -14.37 -9.53
N THR A 249 -14.76 -13.84 -8.69
CA THR A 249 -15.01 -13.77 -7.25
C THR A 249 -15.58 -12.41 -6.89
N THR A 250 -16.83 -12.41 -6.45
CA THR A 250 -17.59 -11.19 -6.10
C THR A 250 -17.52 -10.88 -4.60
N LEU A 251 -17.77 -9.60 -4.23
CA LEU A 251 -17.93 -9.24 -2.81
C LEU A 251 -19.13 -9.96 -2.15
N ALA A 252 -20.17 -10.29 -2.93
CA ALA A 252 -21.32 -11.04 -2.42
C ALA A 252 -20.95 -12.45 -2.00
N GLU A 253 -20.13 -13.14 -2.78
CA GLU A 253 -19.60 -14.47 -2.44
C GLU A 253 -18.65 -14.41 -1.25
N LEU A 254 -17.75 -13.42 -1.21
CA LEU A 254 -16.86 -13.21 -0.06
C LEU A 254 -17.63 -13.00 1.25
N LYS A 255 -18.78 -12.32 1.21
CA LYS A 255 -19.67 -12.15 2.39
C LYS A 255 -20.35 -13.44 2.82
N GLN A 256 -20.57 -14.38 1.89
CA GLN A 256 -21.18 -15.68 2.17
C GLN A 256 -20.15 -16.71 2.69
N THR A 257 -18.87 -16.52 2.36
CA THR A 257 -17.81 -17.46 2.69
C THR A 257 -17.27 -17.18 4.08
N ARG A 258 -17.27 -18.19 4.97
CA ARG A 258 -16.70 -18.04 6.31
C ARG A 258 -15.18 -17.95 6.27
N ALA A 259 -14.62 -17.04 7.03
CA ALA A 259 -13.18 -16.88 7.16
C ALA A 259 -12.50 -18.17 7.68
N SER A 260 -13.12 -18.88 8.61
CA SER A 260 -12.60 -20.16 9.14
C SER A 260 -12.48 -21.28 8.09
N ASP A 261 -13.22 -21.19 7.01
CA ASP A 261 -13.17 -22.17 5.92
C ASP A 261 -12.08 -21.83 4.90
N LEU A 262 -11.82 -20.51 4.66
CA LEU A 262 -10.79 -20.03 3.76
C LEU A 262 -9.40 -19.94 4.41
N PHE A 263 -9.32 -19.44 5.63
CA PHE A 263 -8.06 -19.02 6.27
C PHE A 263 -7.72 -19.91 7.46
N LYS A 264 -7.20 -21.10 7.18
CA LYS A 264 -6.96 -22.14 8.20
C LYS A 264 -5.56 -22.01 8.82
N PRO A 265 -5.44 -22.08 10.17
CA PRO A 265 -4.14 -22.26 10.82
C PRO A 265 -3.48 -23.60 10.43
N PRO A 266 -2.13 -23.69 10.41
CA PRO A 266 -1.17 -22.63 10.72
C PRO A 266 -0.82 -21.74 9.52
N THR A 267 -1.45 -21.96 8.37
CA THR A 267 -1.14 -21.21 7.12
C THR A 267 -1.50 -19.74 7.24
N TYR A 268 -2.63 -19.43 7.87
CA TYR A 268 -3.09 -18.07 8.10
C TYR A 268 -3.11 -17.71 9.58
N ASN A 269 -2.75 -16.46 9.88
CA ASN A 269 -2.87 -15.88 11.21
C ASN A 269 -3.74 -14.62 11.14
N LEU A 270 -4.95 -14.70 11.65
CA LEU A 270 -5.92 -13.59 11.66
C LEU A 270 -5.87 -12.77 12.95
N SER A 271 -4.96 -13.09 13.88
CA SER A 271 -4.77 -12.32 15.11
C SER A 271 -4.18 -10.94 14.80
N GLY A 272 -4.58 -9.93 15.58
CA GLY A 272 -4.09 -8.55 15.38
C GLY A 272 -4.84 -7.72 14.34
N ALA A 273 -5.89 -8.27 13.74
CA ALA A 273 -6.77 -7.50 12.88
C ALA A 273 -7.43 -6.33 13.64
N LEU A 274 -7.56 -5.18 12.96
CA LEU A 274 -8.21 -3.99 13.53
C LEU A 274 -9.72 -4.22 13.82
N LEU A 275 -10.34 -5.12 13.06
CA LEU A 275 -11.75 -5.49 13.17
C LEU A 275 -11.88 -7.03 13.18
N PRO A 276 -12.96 -7.58 13.77
CA PRO A 276 -13.24 -9.01 13.71
C PRO A 276 -13.34 -9.51 12.27
N ILE A 277 -12.74 -10.67 11.99
CA ILE A 277 -12.79 -11.33 10.69
C ILE A 277 -13.68 -12.57 10.79
N VAL A 278 -14.88 -12.51 10.23
CA VAL A 278 -15.88 -13.58 10.23
C VAL A 278 -16.07 -14.18 8.84
N THR A 279 -15.94 -13.34 7.80
CA THR A 279 -16.12 -13.70 6.39
C THR A 279 -14.86 -13.42 5.56
N GLY A 280 -14.82 -13.92 4.32
CA GLY A 280 -13.79 -13.55 3.35
C GLY A 280 -13.79 -12.05 3.04
N HIS A 281 -14.95 -11.41 3.05
CA HIS A 281 -15.07 -9.95 2.90
C HIS A 281 -14.41 -9.20 4.07
N ASP A 282 -14.61 -9.66 5.31
CA ASP A 282 -13.99 -9.01 6.47
C ASP A 282 -12.47 -9.12 6.44
N PHE A 283 -11.95 -10.27 5.95
CA PHE A 283 -10.51 -10.43 5.72
C PHE A 283 -9.99 -9.43 4.68
N LEU A 284 -10.66 -9.32 3.53
CA LEU A 284 -10.29 -8.36 2.50
C LEU A 284 -10.33 -6.92 3.04
N GLU A 285 -11.36 -6.57 3.82
CA GLU A 285 -11.48 -5.25 4.44
C GLU A 285 -10.41 -4.99 5.51
N ALA A 286 -10.04 -6.01 6.29
CA ALA A 286 -8.96 -5.91 7.26
C ALA A 286 -7.61 -5.66 6.58
N GLN A 287 -7.31 -6.38 5.50
CA GLN A 287 -6.10 -6.18 4.70
C GLN A 287 -6.10 -4.82 3.99
N ALA A 288 -7.24 -4.36 3.48
CA ALA A 288 -7.36 -3.02 2.89
C ALA A 288 -6.96 -1.88 3.85
N ARG A 289 -7.07 -2.12 5.16
CA ARG A 289 -6.66 -1.15 6.21
C ARG A 289 -5.16 -1.19 6.54
N THR A 290 -4.40 -2.02 5.86
CA THR A 290 -2.94 -2.11 6.04
C THR A 290 -2.14 -1.54 4.87
N LEU A 291 -2.81 -1.12 3.77
CA LEU A 291 -2.18 -0.78 2.50
C LEU A 291 -1.28 0.46 2.51
N GLY A 292 -1.42 1.32 3.52
CA GLY A 292 -0.71 2.59 3.59
C GLY A 292 0.59 2.48 4.37
N ASP A 293 1.69 2.62 3.66
CA ASP A 293 3.05 2.65 4.18
C ASP A 293 3.72 4.01 3.94
N PHE A 294 4.97 4.13 4.34
CA PHE A 294 5.69 5.40 4.29
C PHE A 294 7.12 5.23 3.81
N GLN A 295 7.55 6.03 2.82
CA GLN A 295 8.90 5.98 2.25
C GLN A 295 9.28 4.57 1.75
N GLY A 296 8.40 3.94 0.99
CA GLY A 296 8.53 2.56 0.55
C GLY A 296 7.85 1.60 1.53
N SER A 297 8.60 0.72 2.17
CA SER A 297 8.12 -0.28 3.12
C SER A 297 8.20 0.17 4.60
N GLY A 298 8.18 1.47 4.85
CA GLY A 298 8.14 2.00 6.20
C GLY A 298 6.72 2.01 6.75
N GLU A 299 6.57 1.78 8.04
CA GLU A 299 5.30 1.51 8.70
C GLU A 299 4.61 2.77 9.22
N CYS A 300 3.28 2.73 9.20
CA CYS A 300 2.42 3.65 9.94
C CYS A 300 1.67 2.85 11.01
N PRO A 301 2.27 2.65 12.20
CA PRO A 301 1.78 1.70 13.20
C PRO A 301 0.44 2.07 13.83
N THR A 302 0.11 3.35 13.89
CA THR A 302 -1.19 3.79 14.42
C THR A 302 -2.21 3.88 13.31
N ARG A 303 -3.14 2.93 13.28
CA ARG A 303 -4.22 2.85 12.30
C ARG A 303 -5.59 2.96 12.99
N LYS A 304 -6.48 3.74 12.42
CA LYS A 304 -7.85 3.95 12.92
C LYS A 304 -8.84 3.82 11.79
N LYS A 305 -9.97 3.17 12.06
CA LYS A 305 -11.14 3.20 11.18
C LYS A 305 -11.71 4.61 11.15
N LEU A 306 -11.97 5.14 9.95
CA LEU A 306 -12.68 6.40 9.70
C LEU A 306 -14.17 6.16 9.48
#